data_fe82bcc7b46464373f6e3d5be6007e73
#
_entry.id   fe82bcc7b46464373f6e3d5be6007e73
#
_cell.length_a   1.000
_cell.length_b   1.000
_cell.length_c   1.000
_cell.angle_alpha   90.00
_cell.angle_beta   90.00
_cell.angle_gamma   90.00
#
_symmetry.space_group_name_H-M   'P 1'
#
loop_
_entity.id
_entity.type
_entity.pdbx_description
1 polymer ?
#
loop_
_entity_poly.entity_id
_entity_poly.type
_entity_poly.pdbx_seq_one_letter_code
_entity_poly.pdbx_strand_id
1 'polypeptide(L)'
;VIESYKALINSSIPDNDDFSVDDARFLEYKYGLITNEAVSLPLRRSALARKIGYPNDIKARQSKSFIENQLRLAGFDVTVYENTLPYRTPQEIAALVIDETQHGDTTQHSDSTYHGSVTFDVIANKIEPGESYGVGNNLWASFFIGGDALGDVAIIPLARQREFRELVLKLKPAHLAAYIFINFV
;
A
#
# COMPACT_ATOMS: atom_id res chain seq x y z
N VAL A 1 -32.50 -29.53 7.04
CA VAL A 1 -32.67 -28.43 6.06
C VAL A 1 -32.20 -27.11 6.62
N ILE A 2 -32.67 -26.68 7.83
CA ILE A 2 -32.27 -25.39 8.45
C ILE A 2 -30.78 -25.34 8.77
N GLU A 3 -30.21 -26.41 9.33
CA GLU A 3 -28.79 -26.49 9.64
C GLU A 3 -27.91 -26.45 8.39
N SER A 4 -28.34 -27.05 7.28
CA SER A 4 -27.62 -26.99 6.01
C SER A 4 -27.60 -25.57 5.41
N TYR A 5 -28.71 -24.83 5.56
CA TYR A 5 -28.78 -23.42 5.14
C TYR A 5 -27.88 -22.53 6.00
N LYS A 6 -27.90 -22.73 7.31
CA LYS A 6 -26.99 -22.01 8.23
C LYS A 6 -25.52 -22.26 7.88
N ALA A 7 -25.14 -23.52 7.67
CA ALA A 7 -23.78 -23.88 7.28
C ALA A 7 -23.38 -23.20 5.95
N LEU A 8 -24.29 -23.16 4.96
CA LEU A 8 -24.04 -22.51 3.69
C LEU A 8 -23.86 -20.99 3.83
N ILE A 9 -24.70 -20.35 4.66
CA ILE A 9 -24.57 -18.90 4.92
C ILE A 9 -23.27 -18.62 5.67
N ASN A 10 -22.95 -19.41 6.70
CA ASN A 10 -21.74 -19.23 7.50
C ASN A 10 -20.48 -19.39 6.65
N SER A 11 -20.42 -20.34 5.73
CA SER A 11 -19.28 -20.55 4.83
C SER A 11 -19.10 -19.46 3.78
N SER A 12 -20.11 -18.64 3.54
CA SER A 12 -20.07 -17.59 2.52
C SER A 12 -19.72 -16.20 3.08
N ILE A 13 -19.73 -16.03 4.40
CA ILE A 13 -19.48 -14.74 5.06
C ILE A 13 -18.19 -14.81 5.87
N PRO A 14 -17.10 -14.15 5.42
CA PRO A 14 -15.81 -14.22 6.13
C PRO A 14 -15.84 -13.68 7.57
N ASP A 15 -16.78 -12.81 7.92
CA ASP A 15 -16.90 -12.23 9.27
C ASP A 15 -17.62 -13.14 10.28
N ASN A 16 -18.05 -14.31 9.86
CA ASN A 16 -18.73 -15.25 10.74
C ASN A 16 -17.72 -15.98 11.66
N ASP A 17 -18.06 -16.17 12.93
CA ASP A 17 -17.23 -16.88 13.90
C ASP A 17 -17.01 -18.36 13.54
N ASP A 18 -17.99 -18.98 12.87
CA ASP A 18 -17.93 -20.36 12.40
C ASP A 18 -17.14 -20.54 11.07
N PHE A 19 -16.59 -19.44 10.51
CA PHE A 19 -15.86 -19.49 9.26
C PHE A 19 -14.54 -20.26 9.41
N SER A 20 -14.41 -21.33 8.67
CA SER A 20 -13.30 -22.28 8.77
C SER A 20 -12.15 -22.01 7.78
N VAL A 21 -11.04 -22.73 7.97
CA VAL A 21 -9.91 -22.71 7.02
C VAL A 21 -10.32 -23.25 5.64
N ASP A 22 -11.22 -24.24 5.61
CA ASP A 22 -11.69 -24.82 4.34
C ASP A 22 -12.61 -23.85 3.60
N ASP A 23 -13.46 -23.09 4.31
CA ASP A 23 -14.27 -22.03 3.74
C ASP A 23 -13.38 -20.93 3.15
N ALA A 24 -12.32 -20.55 3.86
CA ALA A 24 -11.34 -19.60 3.36
C ALA A 24 -10.69 -20.08 2.07
N ARG A 25 -10.24 -21.35 2.01
CA ARG A 25 -9.64 -21.94 0.81
C ARG A 25 -10.60 -21.94 -0.37
N PHE A 26 -11.87 -22.30 -0.13
CA PHE A 26 -12.91 -22.30 -1.17
C PHE A 26 -13.17 -20.89 -1.72
N LEU A 27 -13.32 -19.87 -0.84
CA LEU A 27 -13.55 -18.51 -1.27
C LEU A 27 -12.32 -17.89 -1.93
N GLU A 28 -11.12 -18.17 -1.44
CA GLU A 28 -9.88 -17.74 -2.09
C GLU A 28 -9.80 -18.24 -3.52
N TYR A 29 -10.07 -19.52 -3.74
CA TYR A 29 -10.14 -20.09 -5.09
C TYR A 29 -11.21 -19.38 -5.94
N LYS A 30 -12.41 -19.20 -5.40
CA LYS A 30 -13.53 -18.55 -6.09
C LYS A 30 -13.20 -17.08 -6.50
N TYR A 31 -12.50 -16.34 -5.66
CA TYR A 31 -12.13 -14.94 -5.91
C TYR A 31 -10.75 -14.77 -6.55
N GLY A 32 -10.07 -15.84 -6.89
CA GLY A 32 -8.75 -15.81 -7.53
C GLY A 32 -7.63 -15.30 -6.61
N LEU A 33 -7.76 -15.53 -5.31
CA LEU A 33 -6.69 -15.28 -4.35
C LEU A 33 -5.79 -16.51 -4.24
N ILE A 34 -4.49 -16.28 -4.07
CA ILE A 34 -3.55 -17.40 -3.85
C ILE A 34 -3.66 -17.82 -2.39
N THR A 35 -4.03 -19.07 -2.16
CA THR A 35 -4.05 -19.66 -0.81
C THR A 35 -2.64 -19.75 -0.25
N ASN A 36 -2.42 -19.16 0.91
CA ASN A 36 -1.21 -19.32 1.68
C ASN A 36 -1.56 -19.86 3.07
N GLU A 37 -1.32 -21.12 3.30
CA GLU A 37 -1.67 -21.81 4.56
C GLU A 37 -0.79 -21.37 5.75
N ALA A 38 0.37 -20.78 5.48
CA ALA A 38 1.23 -20.22 6.52
C ALA A 38 0.66 -18.93 7.13
N VAL A 39 -0.32 -18.30 6.46
CA VAL A 39 -0.99 -17.08 6.94
C VAL A 39 -2.15 -17.45 7.85
N SER A 40 -2.26 -16.76 8.99
CA SER A 40 -3.35 -17.00 9.94
C SER A 40 -4.73 -16.75 9.34
N LEU A 41 -5.74 -17.50 9.81
CA LEU A 41 -7.12 -17.38 9.32
C LEU A 41 -7.68 -15.94 9.38
N PRO A 42 -7.46 -15.14 10.44
CA PRO A 42 -7.92 -13.74 10.48
C PRO A 42 -7.35 -12.88 9.34
N LEU A 43 -6.10 -13.05 8.98
CA LEU A 43 -5.49 -12.31 7.87
C LEU A 43 -6.05 -12.76 6.52
N ARG A 44 -6.32 -14.05 6.34
CA ARG A 44 -6.97 -14.59 5.14
C ARG A 44 -8.41 -14.08 5.03
N ARG A 45 -9.17 -14.04 6.13
CA ARG A 45 -10.50 -13.43 6.23
C ARG A 45 -10.48 -11.96 5.80
N SER A 46 -9.52 -11.19 6.31
CA SER A 46 -9.34 -9.79 5.94
C SER A 46 -9.04 -9.61 4.44
N ALA A 47 -8.21 -10.46 3.85
CA ALA A 47 -7.93 -10.44 2.42
C ALA A 47 -9.18 -10.75 1.57
N LEU A 48 -9.99 -11.73 1.99
CA LEU A 48 -11.26 -12.08 1.36
C LEU A 48 -12.27 -10.93 1.47
N ALA A 49 -12.45 -10.34 2.66
CA ALA A 49 -13.35 -9.22 2.87
C ALA A 49 -12.99 -8.02 1.98
N ARG A 50 -11.70 -7.71 1.88
CA ARG A 50 -11.21 -6.67 0.95
C ARG A 50 -11.59 -6.99 -0.50
N LYS A 51 -11.37 -8.24 -0.93
CA LYS A 51 -11.65 -8.64 -2.31
C LYS A 51 -13.14 -8.63 -2.64
N ILE A 52 -13.98 -9.09 -1.72
CA ILE A 52 -15.44 -9.08 -1.85
C ILE A 52 -15.97 -7.63 -1.89
N GLY A 53 -15.39 -6.74 -1.10
CA GLY A 53 -15.76 -5.33 -1.04
C GLY A 53 -15.27 -4.48 -2.22
N TYR A 54 -14.66 -5.07 -3.27
CA TYR A 54 -14.20 -4.30 -4.42
C TYR A 54 -15.41 -3.74 -5.20
N PRO A 55 -15.43 -2.42 -5.46
CA PRO A 55 -16.47 -1.82 -6.27
C PRO A 55 -16.53 -2.45 -7.67
N ASN A 56 -17.72 -2.55 -8.25
CA ASN A 56 -17.85 -3.02 -9.63
C ASN A 56 -17.36 -1.99 -10.65
N ASP A 57 -17.44 -0.70 -10.31
CA ASP A 57 -16.95 0.38 -11.15
C ASP A 57 -15.42 0.46 -11.16
N ILE A 58 -14.84 0.44 -12.37
CA ILE A 58 -13.39 0.53 -12.58
C ILE A 58 -12.84 1.88 -12.10
N LYS A 59 -13.58 2.98 -12.32
CA LYS A 59 -13.16 4.32 -11.89
C LYS A 59 -13.07 4.40 -10.37
N ALA A 60 -14.06 3.82 -9.67
CA ALA A 60 -14.04 3.76 -8.22
C ALA A 60 -12.82 2.99 -7.70
N ARG A 61 -12.43 1.88 -8.36
CA ARG A 61 -11.25 1.10 -8.00
C ARG A 61 -9.91 1.80 -8.26
N GLN A 62 -9.90 2.82 -9.11
CA GLN A 62 -8.71 3.62 -9.41
C GLN A 62 -8.62 4.89 -8.58
N SER A 63 -9.62 5.18 -7.75
CA SER A 63 -9.63 6.37 -6.91
C SER A 63 -8.60 6.29 -5.78
N LYS A 64 -8.05 7.45 -5.43
CA LYS A 64 -7.17 7.63 -4.27
C LYS A 64 -7.75 6.98 -3.01
N SER A 65 -9.00 7.31 -2.71
CA SER A 65 -9.69 6.83 -1.50
C SER A 65 -9.85 5.32 -1.47
N PHE A 66 -10.07 4.68 -2.61
CA PHE A 66 -10.13 3.22 -2.68
C PHE A 66 -8.76 2.59 -2.40
N ILE A 67 -7.69 3.09 -3.04
CA ILE A 67 -6.33 2.57 -2.85
C ILE A 67 -5.92 2.71 -1.39
N GLU A 68 -6.10 3.90 -0.80
CA GLU A 68 -5.80 4.17 0.60
C GLU A 68 -6.58 3.24 1.55
N ASN A 69 -7.89 3.12 1.35
CA ASN A 69 -8.74 2.25 2.16
C ASN A 69 -8.29 0.78 2.09
N GLN A 70 -7.92 0.28 0.91
CA GLN A 70 -7.43 -1.08 0.75
C GLN A 70 -6.10 -1.33 1.47
N LEU A 71 -5.19 -0.34 1.47
CA LEU A 71 -3.93 -0.41 2.20
C LEU A 71 -4.17 -0.39 3.71
N ARG A 72 -5.06 0.49 4.20
CA ARG A 72 -5.43 0.56 5.61
C ARG A 72 -6.15 -0.69 6.10
N LEU A 73 -7.06 -1.25 5.32
CA LEU A 73 -7.70 -2.53 5.63
C LEU A 73 -6.71 -3.71 5.64
N ALA A 74 -5.59 -3.59 4.94
CA ALA A 74 -4.50 -4.54 5.04
C ALA A 74 -3.63 -4.34 6.29
N GLY A 75 -3.92 -3.30 7.10
CA GLY A 75 -3.16 -2.97 8.31
C GLY A 75 -1.89 -2.17 8.03
N PHE A 76 -1.83 -1.46 6.91
CA PHE A 76 -0.78 -0.48 6.61
C PHE A 76 -1.31 0.91 6.90
N ASP A 77 -0.72 1.58 7.88
CA ASP A 77 -1.07 2.96 8.22
C ASP A 77 -0.34 3.92 7.28
N VAL A 78 -0.98 4.19 6.16
CA VAL A 78 -0.44 5.02 5.08
C VAL A 78 -1.52 5.91 4.50
N THR A 79 -1.11 7.03 3.93
CA THR A 79 -1.94 7.97 3.19
C THR A 79 -1.51 8.02 1.73
N VAL A 80 -2.47 8.15 0.83
CA VAL A 80 -2.23 8.24 -0.61
C VAL A 80 -2.44 9.67 -1.07
N TYR A 81 -1.51 10.22 -1.84
CA TYR A 81 -1.55 11.57 -2.36
C TYR A 81 -1.50 11.57 -3.89
N GLU A 82 -2.44 12.28 -4.51
CA GLU A 82 -2.42 12.50 -5.95
C GLU A 82 -1.40 13.57 -6.31
N ASN A 83 -0.69 13.39 -7.42
CA ASN A 83 0.18 14.43 -7.95
C ASN A 83 -0.66 15.44 -8.75
N THR A 84 -1.02 16.53 -8.10
CA THR A 84 -1.84 17.60 -8.68
C THR A 84 -0.97 18.74 -9.19
N LEU A 85 -1.53 19.58 -10.06
CA LEU A 85 -0.81 20.77 -10.58
C LEU A 85 -0.46 21.77 -9.46
N PRO A 86 0.77 22.36 -9.48
CA PRO A 86 1.88 22.02 -10.38
C PRO A 86 2.46 20.65 -10.01
N TYR A 87 2.73 19.82 -11.02
CA TYR A 87 3.30 18.49 -10.78
C TYR A 87 4.66 18.61 -10.11
N ARG A 88 4.86 17.83 -9.05
CA ARG A 88 6.08 17.85 -8.24
C ARG A 88 6.88 16.58 -8.41
N THR A 89 8.19 16.72 -8.34
CA THR A 89 9.11 15.58 -8.28
C THR A 89 9.06 14.93 -6.89
N PRO A 90 9.45 13.65 -6.76
CA PRO A 90 9.60 13.02 -5.45
C PRO A 90 10.55 13.80 -4.52
N GLN A 91 11.60 14.41 -5.08
CA GLN A 91 12.55 15.23 -4.32
C GLN A 91 11.90 16.51 -3.77
N GLU A 92 11.07 17.18 -4.59
CA GLU A 92 10.32 18.36 -4.15
C GLU A 92 9.30 18.00 -3.07
N ILE A 93 8.65 16.83 -3.19
CA ILE A 93 7.74 16.33 -2.14
C ILE A 93 8.51 16.03 -0.85
N ALA A 94 9.64 15.33 -0.95
CA ALA A 94 10.49 15.04 0.20
C ALA A 94 11.00 16.31 0.90
N ALA A 95 11.26 17.36 0.15
CA ALA A 95 11.68 18.66 0.68
C ALA A 95 10.54 19.44 1.40
N LEU A 96 9.29 19.00 1.29
CA LEU A 96 8.18 19.58 2.06
C LEU A 96 8.19 19.14 3.52
N VAL A 97 8.86 18.04 3.84
CA VAL A 97 9.16 17.67 5.21
C VAL A 97 10.17 18.68 5.73
N ILE A 98 9.71 19.67 6.47
CA ILE A 98 10.57 20.62 7.13
C ILE A 98 11.33 19.82 8.18
N ASP A 99 12.61 19.59 7.92
CA ASP A 99 13.53 19.11 8.91
C ASP A 99 13.66 20.23 9.97
N GLU A 100 12.94 20.12 11.08
CA GLU A 100 13.03 21.02 12.22
C GLU A 100 14.36 20.88 12.97
N THR A 101 15.31 20.09 12.46
CA THR A 101 16.65 20.07 12.98
C THR A 101 17.31 21.43 12.71
N GLN A 102 17.11 22.34 13.66
CA GLN A 102 17.86 23.58 13.71
C GLN A 102 19.35 23.24 13.68
N HIS A 103 20.06 23.77 12.70
CA HIS A 103 21.52 23.74 12.67
C HIS A 103 22.05 24.40 13.93
N GLY A 104 22.42 23.62 14.94
CA GLY A 104 23.25 24.10 16.02
C GLY A 104 24.64 24.40 15.46
N ASP A 105 25.25 25.52 15.86
CA ASP A 105 26.55 26.04 15.42
C ASP A 105 27.74 25.08 15.54
N THR A 106 27.53 23.83 15.90
CA THR A 106 28.58 22.82 16.17
C THR A 106 28.56 21.61 15.24
N THR A 107 27.64 21.51 14.30
CA THR A 107 27.65 20.42 13.32
C THR A 107 28.41 20.84 12.06
N GLN A 108 29.69 20.42 11.99
CA GLN A 108 30.44 20.47 10.74
C GLN A 108 29.80 19.56 9.71
N HIS A 109 29.47 20.12 8.56
CA HIS A 109 29.05 19.33 7.39
C HIS A 109 30.21 18.43 6.98
N SER A 110 30.12 17.13 7.20
CA SER A 110 30.96 16.19 6.49
C SER A 110 30.33 15.93 5.13
N ASP A 111 31.13 15.84 4.07
CA ASP A 111 30.68 15.59 2.68
C ASP A 111 29.86 14.29 2.50
N SER A 112 29.64 13.52 3.56
CA SER A 112 28.87 12.27 3.59
C SER A 112 27.54 12.34 4.33
N THR A 113 27.19 13.46 4.96
CA THR A 113 25.89 13.65 5.59
C THR A 113 24.91 14.31 4.61
N TYR A 114 24.20 13.49 3.87
CA TYR A 114 22.99 13.94 3.18
C TYR A 114 21.95 14.28 4.24
N HIS A 115 21.63 15.56 4.40
CA HIS A 115 20.51 15.98 5.21
C HIS A 115 19.23 15.33 4.66
N GLY A 116 18.58 14.53 5.53
CA GLY A 116 17.27 13.99 5.25
C GLY A 116 17.16 13.27 3.91
N SER A 117 17.94 12.19 3.71
CA SER A 117 17.63 11.30 2.60
C SER A 117 16.33 10.57 2.92
N VAL A 118 15.21 11.22 2.64
CA VAL A 118 13.95 10.50 2.55
C VAL A 118 14.13 9.49 1.43
N THR A 119 14.33 8.26 1.80
CA THR A 119 14.41 7.16 0.87
C THR A 119 13.01 6.93 0.33
N PHE A 120 12.73 7.40 -0.86
CA PHE A 120 11.53 7.00 -1.59
C PHE A 120 11.88 5.91 -2.58
N ASP A 121 10.92 5.08 -2.85
CA ASP A 121 11.03 3.96 -3.77
C ASP A 121 9.91 4.09 -4.82
N VAL A 122 10.06 3.40 -5.94
CA VAL A 122 9.11 3.46 -7.06
C VAL A 122 8.56 2.09 -7.35
N ILE A 123 7.23 1.98 -7.35
CA ILE A 123 6.51 0.81 -7.83
C ILE A 123 5.86 1.16 -9.17
N ALA A 124 6.43 0.68 -10.25
CA ALA A 124 5.87 0.87 -11.58
C ALA A 124 5.30 -0.44 -12.15
N ASN A 125 6.16 -1.33 -12.59
CA ASN A 125 5.77 -2.59 -13.22
C ASN A 125 6.30 -3.82 -12.47
N LYS A 126 7.18 -3.64 -11.49
CA LYS A 126 7.84 -4.73 -10.75
C LYS A 126 7.64 -4.57 -9.25
N ILE A 127 7.71 -5.68 -8.53
CA ILE A 127 7.69 -5.74 -7.07
C ILE A 127 9.05 -5.31 -6.51
N GLU A 128 10.14 -5.64 -7.24
CA GLU A 128 11.51 -5.40 -6.79
C GLU A 128 11.87 -3.89 -6.84
N PRO A 129 12.64 -3.40 -5.86
CA PRO A 129 13.13 -2.03 -5.85
C PRO A 129 14.11 -1.75 -6.99
N GLY A 130 14.21 -0.50 -7.41
CA GLY A 130 15.32 -0.05 -8.23
C GLY A 130 15.03 0.38 -9.66
N GLU A 131 13.77 0.60 -10.05
CA GLU A 131 13.52 1.36 -11.28
C GLU A 131 13.55 2.85 -10.95
N SER A 132 14.66 3.49 -11.27
CA SER A 132 14.78 4.94 -11.31
C SER A 132 14.02 5.44 -12.54
N TYR A 133 12.83 5.99 -12.34
CA TYR A 133 12.23 6.84 -13.37
C TYR A 133 12.99 8.15 -13.38
N GLY A 134 13.64 8.43 -14.50
CA GLY A 134 14.45 9.63 -14.65
C GLY A 134 13.66 10.88 -14.31
N VAL A 135 14.32 11.78 -13.61
CA VAL A 135 13.84 13.12 -13.29
C VAL A 135 13.34 13.79 -14.58
N GLY A 136 12.06 14.07 -14.69
CA GLY A 136 11.47 14.82 -15.80
C GLY A 136 10.47 14.11 -16.70
N ASN A 137 10.31 12.80 -16.63
CA ASN A 137 9.39 12.08 -17.49
C ASN A 137 8.09 11.68 -16.76
N ASN A 138 6.99 12.29 -17.19
CA ASN A 138 5.62 11.89 -16.82
C ASN A 138 5.26 11.97 -15.33
N LEU A 139 5.69 13.02 -14.64
CA LEU A 139 5.33 13.27 -13.22
C LEU A 139 3.81 13.32 -13.00
N TRP A 140 3.05 13.74 -14.02
CA TRP A 140 1.58 13.73 -13.99
C TRP A 140 1.00 12.31 -13.92
N ALA A 141 1.75 11.29 -14.36
CA ALA A 141 1.35 9.88 -14.30
C ALA A 141 1.86 9.19 -13.03
N SER A 142 1.87 9.90 -11.92
CA SER A 142 2.35 9.40 -10.63
C SER A 142 1.45 9.80 -9.47
N PHE A 143 1.57 9.05 -8.38
CA PHE A 143 1.00 9.38 -7.09
C PHE A 143 1.97 8.97 -5.97
N PHE A 144 1.73 9.44 -4.76
CA PHE A 144 2.62 9.23 -3.64
C PHE A 144 1.91 8.46 -2.53
N ILE A 145 2.64 7.61 -1.83
CA ILE A 145 2.17 6.88 -0.64
C ILE A 145 3.17 7.16 0.48
N GLY A 146 2.70 7.62 1.63
CA GLY A 146 3.55 7.97 2.76
C GLY A 146 2.79 8.07 4.07
N GLY A 147 3.30 8.86 4.99
CA GLY A 147 2.68 9.16 6.29
C GLY A 147 1.51 10.12 6.20
N ASP A 148 1.21 10.80 7.33
CA ASP A 148 0.01 11.63 7.46
C ASP A 148 0.05 12.93 6.66
N ALA A 149 1.24 13.48 6.42
CA ALA A 149 1.43 14.63 5.55
C ALA A 149 2.19 14.25 4.28
N LEU A 150 2.01 15.05 3.21
CA LEU A 150 2.69 14.83 1.95
C LEU A 150 4.21 14.94 2.12
N GLY A 151 4.92 13.87 1.84
CA GLY A 151 6.36 13.75 2.03
C GLY A 151 6.78 13.07 3.33
N ASP A 152 5.88 12.92 4.29
CA ASP A 152 6.15 12.16 5.51
C ASP A 152 6.42 10.70 5.20
N VAL A 153 7.33 10.13 5.98
CA VAL A 153 7.71 8.72 5.87
C VAL A 153 6.83 7.86 6.77
N ALA A 154 6.09 6.92 6.19
CA ALA A 154 5.39 5.89 6.95
C ALA A 154 6.35 4.78 7.39
N ILE A 155 6.03 4.12 8.51
CA ILE A 155 6.82 3.02 9.05
C ILE A 155 6.06 1.70 8.82
N ILE A 156 6.72 0.75 8.15
CA ILE A 156 6.17 -0.58 7.90
C ILE A 156 7.18 -1.64 8.34
N PRO A 157 6.75 -2.72 9.03
CA PRO A 157 7.64 -3.81 9.39
C PRO A 157 8.32 -4.42 8.16
N LEU A 158 9.63 -4.62 8.21
CA LEU A 158 10.43 -5.19 7.12
C LEU A 158 9.86 -6.55 6.65
N ALA A 159 9.37 -7.36 7.57
CA ALA A 159 8.75 -8.66 7.27
C ALA A 159 7.53 -8.54 6.34
N ARG A 160 6.87 -7.38 6.29
CA ARG A 160 5.69 -7.12 5.45
C ARG A 160 6.00 -6.30 4.19
N GLN A 161 7.26 -5.96 3.94
CA GLN A 161 7.68 -5.16 2.79
C GLN A 161 7.17 -5.75 1.47
N ARG A 162 7.35 -7.06 1.27
CA ARG A 162 6.91 -7.73 0.05
C ARG A 162 5.38 -7.71 -0.12
N GLU A 163 4.66 -7.99 0.96
CA GLU A 163 3.19 -7.93 0.98
C GLU A 163 2.67 -6.55 0.57
N PHE A 164 3.27 -5.51 1.17
CA PHE A 164 2.92 -4.12 0.86
C PHE A 164 3.15 -3.80 -0.62
N ARG A 165 4.34 -4.11 -1.15
CA ARG A 165 4.69 -3.83 -2.55
C ARG A 165 3.79 -4.58 -3.53
N GLU A 166 3.50 -5.85 -3.27
CA GLU A 166 2.56 -6.64 -4.08
C GLU A 166 1.15 -6.06 -4.06
N LEU A 167 0.69 -5.59 -2.90
CA LEU A 167 -0.63 -4.99 -2.77
C LEU A 167 -0.70 -3.66 -3.53
N VAL A 168 0.29 -2.78 -3.39
CA VAL A 168 0.37 -1.52 -4.16
C VAL A 168 0.39 -1.81 -5.65
N LEU A 169 1.21 -2.77 -6.11
CA LEU A 169 1.30 -3.15 -7.52
C LEU A 169 -0.05 -3.64 -8.08
N LYS A 170 -0.83 -4.36 -7.28
CA LYS A 170 -2.16 -4.85 -7.66
C LYS A 170 -3.23 -3.76 -7.68
N LEU A 171 -3.12 -2.79 -6.79
CA LEU A 171 -4.13 -1.73 -6.63
C LEU A 171 -3.90 -0.55 -7.57
N LYS A 172 -2.64 -0.23 -7.86
CA LYS A 172 -2.32 0.93 -8.69
C LYS A 172 -2.83 0.78 -10.12
N PRO A 173 -3.33 1.85 -10.74
CA PRO A 173 -3.61 1.85 -12.17
C PRO A 173 -2.34 1.52 -12.99
N ALA A 174 -2.49 0.73 -14.06
CA ALA A 174 -1.36 0.23 -14.84
C ALA A 174 -0.46 1.34 -15.42
N HIS A 175 -1.06 2.48 -15.76
CA HIS A 175 -0.40 3.62 -16.38
C HIS A 175 0.25 4.59 -15.38
N LEU A 176 0.07 4.39 -14.06
CA LEU A 176 0.62 5.25 -13.02
C LEU A 176 1.84 4.61 -12.35
N ALA A 177 2.77 5.43 -11.90
CA ALA A 177 3.84 5.05 -10.98
C ALA A 177 3.48 5.46 -9.56
N ALA A 178 3.72 4.58 -8.59
CA ALA A 178 3.58 4.89 -7.17
C ALA A 178 4.95 5.17 -6.58
N TYR A 179 5.17 6.38 -6.09
CA TYR A 179 6.35 6.74 -5.29
C TYR A 179 6.01 6.51 -3.82
N ILE A 180 6.84 5.74 -3.13
CA ILE A 180 6.60 5.36 -1.75
C ILE A 180 7.62 6.01 -0.82
N PHE A 181 7.12 6.76 0.16
CA PHE A 181 7.87 7.36 1.25
C PHE A 181 7.68 6.48 2.47
N ILE A 182 8.45 5.38 2.54
CA ILE A 182 8.28 4.35 3.56
C ILE A 182 9.64 3.90 4.06
N ASN A 183 9.74 3.82 5.38
CA ASN A 183 10.86 3.19 6.05
C ASN A 183 10.44 1.77 6.50
N PHE A 184 11.14 0.78 5.99
CA PHE A 184 10.94 -0.62 6.37
C PHE A 184 11.88 -0.97 7.53
N VAL A 185 11.32 -1.23 8.71
CA VAL A 185 12.03 -1.49 9.97
C VAL A 185 11.76 -2.89 10.52
#